data_1dadada5403d410466d78d39c68ff725
#
_entry.id   1dadada5403d410466d78d39c68ff725
#
_cell.length_a   1.000
_cell.length_b   1.000
_cell.length_c   1.000
_cell.angle_alpha   90.00
_cell.angle_beta   90.00
_cell.angle_gamma   90.00
#
_symmetry.space_group_name_H-M   'P 1'
#
loop_
_entity.id
_entity.type
_entity.pdbx_description
1 polymer ?
#
loop_
_entity_poly.entity_id
_entity_poly.type
_entity_poly.pdbx_seq_one_letter_code
_entity_poly.pdbx_strand_id
1 'polypeptide(L)'
;MGSSVVETTGKKKLSGTAKGYIILVGLVVLSWAIFKALTPGNFGSPANMLSYFQASLIATVGAVGFYFVMVMGMFDFSIGANIMLSAIVGCVFASRFGMGYAGLIIGSVLTGTIVGLLNGVFYVKLRIPSMIVTTGLALIYESVANYIAGGVEQTLPSNLRAFGQMPWNIILALLACVAAYIFLNYTKIGTYTYAIGSNEFVAKNMGINVNKYKVLAFILSGAFLGVMAILTISYGSSMVAVTGMASMSRNFVPTMGCFFGLAFKKYGMPLQAIVIGEFVINIIFFGFIAMGAPTAIQDVITGLA
;
A
#
# COMPACT_ATOMS: atom_id res chain seq x y z
N MET A 1 -36.22 -58.12 2.04
CA MET A 1 -34.84 -57.65 2.02
C MET A 1 -34.86 -56.15 1.67
N GLY A 2 -34.84 -55.32 2.68
CA GLY A 2 -34.86 -53.85 2.50
C GLY A 2 -33.42 -53.34 2.46
N SER A 3 -33.03 -52.73 1.35
CA SER A 3 -31.77 -52.01 1.24
C SER A 3 -31.96 -50.60 1.82
N SER A 4 -31.36 -50.36 2.99
CA SER A 4 -31.25 -49.01 3.59
C SER A 4 -30.26 -48.18 2.78
N VAL A 5 -30.79 -47.19 2.07
CA VAL A 5 -29.99 -46.12 1.45
C VAL A 5 -29.49 -45.21 2.57
N VAL A 6 -28.18 -45.31 2.85
CA VAL A 6 -27.50 -44.36 3.75
C VAL A 6 -27.36 -43.06 2.99
N GLU A 7 -28.21 -42.06 3.31
CA GLU A 7 -28.04 -40.67 2.91
C GLU A 7 -26.79 -40.13 3.60
N THR A 8 -25.66 -40.12 2.90
CA THR A 8 -24.49 -39.35 3.32
C THR A 8 -24.78 -37.88 3.10
N THR A 9 -25.15 -37.17 4.17
CA THR A 9 -25.23 -35.72 4.21
C THR A 9 -23.84 -35.14 3.91
N GLY A 10 -23.58 -34.90 2.63
CA GLY A 10 -22.37 -34.23 2.15
C GLY A 10 -22.29 -32.80 2.67
N LYS A 11 -21.47 -32.58 3.71
CA LYS A 11 -21.11 -31.20 4.12
C LYS A 11 -20.59 -30.46 2.88
N LYS A 12 -21.33 -29.49 2.37
CA LYS A 12 -20.89 -28.58 1.29
C LYS A 12 -19.53 -27.99 1.70
N LYS A 13 -18.45 -28.41 1.06
CA LYS A 13 -17.12 -27.80 1.25
C LYS A 13 -17.22 -26.33 0.86
N LEU A 14 -16.98 -25.45 1.82
CA LEU A 14 -16.92 -24.00 1.58
C LEU A 14 -15.92 -23.70 0.44
N SER A 15 -16.31 -22.84 -0.49
CA SER A 15 -15.44 -22.32 -1.54
C SER A 15 -14.16 -21.74 -0.93
N GLY A 16 -13.03 -21.84 -1.63
CA GLY A 16 -11.77 -21.26 -1.17
C GLY A 16 -11.90 -19.79 -0.81
N THR A 17 -12.56 -19.03 -1.65
CA THR A 17 -12.84 -17.60 -1.44
C THR A 17 -13.69 -17.36 -0.19
N ALA A 18 -14.73 -18.18 0.06
CA ALA A 18 -15.54 -18.03 1.29
C ALA A 18 -14.71 -18.26 2.56
N LYS A 19 -13.79 -19.25 2.54
CA LYS A 19 -12.85 -19.47 3.65
C LYS A 19 -11.93 -18.26 3.86
N GLY A 20 -11.42 -17.66 2.78
CA GLY A 20 -10.61 -16.43 2.84
C GLY A 20 -11.35 -15.30 3.53
N TYR A 21 -12.60 -15.02 3.15
CA TYR A 21 -13.42 -13.97 3.79
C TYR A 21 -13.68 -14.26 5.27
N ILE A 22 -14.01 -15.50 5.62
CA ILE A 22 -14.24 -15.87 7.04
C ILE A 22 -12.99 -15.59 7.88
N ILE A 23 -11.80 -15.94 7.38
CA ILE A 23 -10.54 -15.69 8.09
C ILE A 23 -10.31 -14.19 8.24
N LEU A 24 -10.44 -13.40 7.17
CA LEU A 24 -10.21 -11.96 7.21
C LEU A 24 -11.19 -11.24 8.13
N VAL A 25 -12.48 -11.54 8.04
CA VAL A 25 -13.50 -10.97 8.94
C VAL A 25 -13.26 -11.42 10.37
N GLY A 26 -12.87 -12.67 10.58
CA GLY A 26 -12.47 -13.19 11.89
C GLY A 26 -11.31 -12.42 12.51
N LEU A 27 -10.30 -12.05 11.71
CA LEU A 27 -9.17 -11.23 12.17
C LEU A 27 -9.60 -9.81 12.56
N VAL A 28 -10.51 -9.17 11.79
CA VAL A 28 -11.07 -7.85 12.13
C VAL A 28 -11.82 -7.91 13.45
N VAL A 29 -12.72 -8.89 13.60
CA VAL A 29 -13.54 -9.05 14.82
C VAL A 29 -12.66 -9.37 16.02
N LEU A 30 -11.68 -10.26 15.85
CA LEU A 30 -10.77 -10.67 16.93
C LEU A 30 -9.92 -9.48 17.40
N SER A 31 -9.29 -8.75 16.50
CA SER A 31 -8.47 -7.58 16.84
C SER A 31 -9.33 -6.50 17.52
N TRP A 32 -10.51 -6.22 16.98
CA TRP A 32 -11.44 -5.27 17.62
C TRP A 32 -11.85 -5.73 19.02
N ALA A 33 -12.24 -7.00 19.20
CA ALA A 33 -12.70 -7.54 20.48
C ALA A 33 -11.62 -7.49 21.57
N ILE A 34 -10.36 -7.83 21.21
CA ILE A 34 -9.21 -7.79 22.15
C ILE A 34 -9.03 -6.36 22.66
N PHE A 35 -8.90 -5.37 21.77
CA PHE A 35 -8.67 -4.00 22.22
C PHE A 35 -9.89 -3.36 22.87
N LYS A 36 -11.09 -3.73 22.48
CA LYS A 36 -12.32 -3.29 23.15
C LYS A 36 -12.42 -3.82 24.58
N ALA A 37 -11.99 -5.06 24.81
CA ALA A 37 -11.93 -5.65 26.16
C ALA A 37 -10.85 -4.99 27.04
N LEU A 38 -9.68 -4.65 26.46
CA LEU A 38 -8.59 -4.01 27.18
C LEU A 38 -8.83 -2.51 27.44
N THR A 39 -9.60 -1.82 26.58
CA THR A 39 -9.86 -0.37 26.68
C THR A 39 -11.34 -0.04 26.47
N PRO A 40 -12.23 -0.40 27.40
CA PRO A 40 -13.69 -0.32 27.16
C PRO A 40 -14.22 1.08 26.84
N GLY A 41 -13.60 2.14 27.41
CA GLY A 41 -14.04 3.52 27.24
C GLY A 41 -13.44 4.23 26.02
N ASN A 42 -12.24 3.86 25.62
CA ASN A 42 -11.43 4.65 24.68
C ASN A 42 -11.36 4.07 23.27
N PHE A 43 -11.82 2.85 23.04
CA PHE A 43 -11.66 2.13 21.78
C PHE A 43 -12.98 1.59 21.23
N GLY A 44 -13.10 1.56 19.92
CA GLY A 44 -14.13 0.77 19.21
C GLY A 44 -15.52 1.42 19.16
N SER A 45 -15.65 2.75 19.32
CA SER A 45 -16.87 3.45 18.96
C SER A 45 -17.03 3.49 17.43
N PRO A 46 -18.26 3.60 16.88
CA PRO A 46 -18.45 3.69 15.43
C PRO A 46 -17.66 4.82 14.77
N ALA A 47 -17.54 5.97 15.45
CA ALA A 47 -16.75 7.10 14.96
C ALA A 47 -15.26 6.79 14.91
N ASN A 48 -14.71 6.13 15.94
CA ASN A 48 -13.32 5.71 15.96
C ASN A 48 -13.03 4.68 14.87
N MET A 49 -13.91 3.69 14.68
CA MET A 49 -13.75 2.67 13.64
C MET A 49 -13.76 3.29 12.23
N LEU A 50 -14.58 4.32 12.01
CA LEU A 50 -14.57 5.08 10.78
C LEU A 50 -13.24 5.80 10.53
N SER A 51 -12.67 6.43 11.58
CA SER A 51 -11.37 7.09 11.51
C SER A 51 -10.24 6.09 11.24
N TYR A 52 -10.29 4.90 11.85
CA TYR A 52 -9.31 3.83 11.60
C TYR A 52 -9.40 3.32 10.16
N PHE A 53 -10.62 3.19 9.64
CA PHE A 53 -10.84 2.84 8.24
C PHE A 53 -10.29 3.91 7.30
N GLN A 54 -10.52 5.19 7.56
CA GLN A 54 -9.97 6.28 6.76
C GLN A 54 -8.43 6.26 6.75
N ALA A 55 -7.79 6.05 7.90
CA ALA A 55 -6.34 5.95 7.98
C ALA A 55 -5.80 4.74 7.19
N SER A 56 -6.51 3.59 7.21
CA SER A 56 -6.11 2.40 6.48
C SER A 56 -6.17 2.56 4.95
N LEU A 57 -7.06 3.42 4.44
CA LEU A 57 -7.18 3.67 3.00
C LEU A 57 -5.89 4.25 2.39
N ILE A 58 -5.16 5.06 3.16
CA ILE A 58 -3.91 5.67 2.71
C ILE A 58 -2.88 4.57 2.42
N ALA A 59 -2.63 3.71 3.38
CA ALA A 59 -1.69 2.60 3.24
C ALA A 59 -2.14 1.56 2.20
N THR A 60 -3.46 1.31 2.11
CA THR A 60 -4.06 0.41 1.13
C THR A 60 -3.65 0.77 -0.31
N VAL A 61 -3.68 2.05 -0.67
CA VAL A 61 -3.30 2.49 -2.02
C VAL A 61 -1.84 2.16 -2.33
N GLY A 62 -0.95 2.42 -1.37
CA GLY A 62 0.47 2.06 -1.52
C GLY A 62 0.70 0.55 -1.59
N ALA A 63 0.05 -0.21 -0.70
CA ALA A 63 0.15 -1.66 -0.65
C ALA A 63 -0.33 -2.34 -1.95
N VAL A 64 -1.44 -1.86 -2.51
CA VAL A 64 -1.99 -2.35 -3.79
C VAL A 64 -1.02 -2.07 -4.95
N GLY A 65 -0.38 -0.91 -4.97
CA GLY A 65 0.65 -0.59 -5.95
C GLY A 65 1.91 -1.46 -5.77
N PHE A 66 2.38 -1.60 -4.54
CA PHE A 66 3.56 -2.39 -4.22
C PHE A 66 3.37 -3.89 -4.49
N TYR A 67 2.13 -4.38 -4.46
CA TYR A 67 1.79 -5.77 -4.76
C TYR A 67 2.30 -6.22 -6.15
N PHE A 68 2.31 -5.34 -7.17
CA PHE A 68 2.85 -5.65 -8.50
C PHE A 68 4.35 -6.00 -8.46
N VAL A 69 5.12 -5.33 -7.62
CA VAL A 69 6.55 -5.57 -7.44
C VAL A 69 6.78 -6.86 -6.63
N MET A 70 6.03 -7.02 -5.54
CA MET A 70 6.23 -8.09 -4.58
C MET A 70 5.81 -9.46 -5.11
N VAL A 71 4.75 -9.53 -5.93
CA VAL A 71 4.33 -10.77 -6.59
C VAL A 71 5.41 -11.34 -7.51
N MET A 72 6.24 -10.49 -8.11
CA MET A 72 7.37 -10.91 -8.95
C MET A 72 8.62 -11.30 -8.15
N GLY A 73 8.55 -11.33 -6.81
CA GLY A 73 9.69 -11.65 -5.94
C GLY A 73 10.71 -10.51 -5.78
N MET A 74 10.33 -9.27 -6.15
CA MET A 74 11.15 -8.07 -5.96
C MET A 74 10.69 -7.32 -4.72
N PHE A 75 11.59 -6.49 -4.16
CA PHE A 75 11.29 -5.62 -3.03
C PHE A 75 11.76 -4.20 -3.31
N ASP A 76 11.03 -3.20 -2.80
CA ASP A 76 11.33 -1.79 -2.96
C ASP A 76 11.48 -1.12 -1.58
N PHE A 77 12.70 -0.74 -1.23
CA PHE A 77 12.99 0.01 0.00
C PHE A 77 12.80 1.53 -0.15
N SER A 78 12.50 2.01 -1.35
CA SER A 78 12.32 3.44 -1.61
C SER A 78 10.88 3.93 -1.44
N ILE A 79 9.94 3.07 -1.03
CA ILE A 79 8.52 3.41 -0.88
C ILE A 79 8.33 4.69 -0.08
N GLY A 80 8.90 4.79 1.12
CA GLY A 80 8.78 5.96 1.99
C GLY A 80 9.40 7.22 1.41
N ALA A 81 10.56 7.08 0.77
CA ALA A 81 11.22 8.18 0.08
C ALA A 81 10.40 8.65 -1.14
N ASN A 82 9.79 7.72 -1.88
CA ASN A 82 8.91 8.03 -3.00
C ASN A 82 7.65 8.78 -2.53
N ILE A 83 6.98 8.28 -1.49
CA ILE A 83 5.80 8.96 -0.91
C ILE A 83 6.17 10.38 -0.47
N MET A 84 7.27 10.53 0.25
CA MET A 84 7.75 11.82 0.75
C MET A 84 8.07 12.78 -0.39
N LEU A 85 8.88 12.37 -1.36
CA LEU A 85 9.25 13.20 -2.51
C LEU A 85 8.00 13.57 -3.34
N SER A 86 7.13 12.62 -3.61
CA SER A 86 5.88 12.84 -4.36
C SER A 86 4.94 13.81 -3.65
N ALA A 87 4.81 13.72 -2.32
CA ALA A 87 3.99 14.62 -1.53
C ALA A 87 4.55 16.06 -1.53
N ILE A 88 5.88 16.19 -1.38
CA ILE A 88 6.56 17.49 -1.38
C ILE A 88 6.43 18.18 -2.75
N VAL A 89 6.72 17.46 -3.84
CA VAL A 89 6.59 18.00 -5.21
C VAL A 89 5.15 18.38 -5.52
N GLY A 90 4.18 17.50 -5.17
CA GLY A 90 2.77 17.80 -5.33
C GLY A 90 2.33 19.04 -4.55
N CYS A 91 2.80 19.18 -3.30
CA CYS A 91 2.53 20.38 -2.49
C CYS A 91 3.12 21.64 -3.10
N VAL A 92 4.35 21.59 -3.60
CA VAL A 92 5.02 22.73 -4.26
C VAL A 92 4.25 23.13 -5.52
N PHE A 93 3.82 22.18 -6.36
CA PHE A 93 3.03 22.48 -7.56
C PHE A 93 1.67 23.06 -7.20
N ALA A 94 1.02 22.52 -6.17
CA ALA A 94 -0.29 23.01 -5.73
C ALA A 94 -0.24 24.42 -5.13
N SER A 95 0.75 24.69 -4.26
CA SER A 95 0.81 25.91 -3.47
C SER A 95 1.73 27.00 -4.09
N ARG A 96 3.01 26.67 -4.39
CA ARG A 96 3.97 27.67 -4.88
C ARG A 96 3.72 28.06 -6.34
N PHE A 97 3.36 27.10 -7.20
CA PHE A 97 3.01 27.40 -8.59
C PHE A 97 1.53 27.74 -8.79
N GLY A 98 0.74 27.72 -7.73
CA GLY A 98 -0.67 28.11 -7.77
C GLY A 98 -1.58 27.18 -8.58
N MET A 99 -1.13 25.95 -8.92
CA MET A 99 -1.89 25.02 -9.76
C MET A 99 -3.04 24.31 -9.01
N GLY A 100 -3.18 24.53 -7.70
CA GLY A 100 -4.24 23.95 -6.89
C GLY A 100 -4.26 22.41 -6.92
N TYR A 101 -5.46 21.82 -6.99
CA TYR A 101 -5.61 20.36 -7.04
C TYR A 101 -4.96 19.70 -8.25
N ALA A 102 -4.96 20.36 -9.42
CA ALA A 102 -4.29 19.83 -10.60
C ALA A 102 -2.78 19.67 -10.37
N GLY A 103 -2.15 20.69 -9.75
CA GLY A 103 -0.73 20.63 -9.37
C GLY A 103 -0.44 19.51 -8.35
N LEU A 104 -1.31 19.33 -7.36
CA LEU A 104 -1.18 18.27 -6.38
C LEU A 104 -1.22 16.89 -7.06
N ILE A 105 -2.20 16.64 -7.92
CA ILE A 105 -2.37 15.35 -8.60
C ILE A 105 -1.20 15.11 -9.58
N ILE A 106 -0.96 16.03 -10.50
CA ILE A 106 0.08 15.89 -11.53
C ILE A 106 1.46 15.79 -10.87
N GLY A 107 1.78 16.68 -9.94
CA GLY A 107 3.06 16.69 -9.25
C GLY A 107 3.32 15.40 -8.48
N SER A 108 2.35 14.91 -7.70
CA SER A 108 2.54 13.70 -6.91
C SER A 108 2.59 12.44 -7.77
N VAL A 109 1.63 12.25 -8.69
CA VAL A 109 1.56 11.02 -9.50
C VAL A 109 2.72 10.94 -10.51
N LEU A 110 3.06 12.05 -11.16
CA LEU A 110 4.17 12.07 -12.10
C LEU A 110 5.51 11.80 -11.39
N THR A 111 5.75 12.44 -10.25
CA THR A 111 6.97 12.19 -9.44
C THR A 111 7.04 10.73 -9.01
N GLY A 112 5.97 10.18 -8.45
CA GLY A 112 5.93 8.77 -8.05
C GLY A 112 6.20 7.83 -9.22
N THR A 113 5.62 8.11 -10.38
CA THR A 113 5.83 7.33 -11.61
C THR A 113 7.28 7.41 -12.10
N ILE A 114 7.90 8.58 -12.07
CA ILE A 114 9.31 8.79 -12.45
C ILE A 114 10.24 8.03 -11.49
N VAL A 115 10.00 8.11 -10.19
CA VAL A 115 10.74 7.35 -9.18
C VAL A 115 10.63 5.85 -9.45
N GLY A 116 9.42 5.35 -9.71
CA GLY A 116 9.21 3.95 -10.07
C GLY A 116 9.93 3.56 -11.37
N LEU A 117 9.91 4.41 -12.39
CA LEU A 117 10.66 4.20 -13.63
C LEU A 117 12.16 4.09 -13.36
N LEU A 118 12.73 5.00 -12.57
CA LEU A 118 14.15 4.98 -12.20
C LEU A 118 14.50 3.70 -11.46
N ASN A 119 13.71 3.32 -10.44
CA ASN A 119 13.90 2.06 -9.71
C ASN A 119 13.93 0.85 -10.66
N GLY A 120 12.93 0.73 -11.53
CA GLY A 120 12.83 -0.37 -12.47
C GLY A 120 13.97 -0.41 -13.48
N VAL A 121 14.36 0.73 -14.06
CA VAL A 121 15.43 0.83 -15.05
C VAL A 121 16.79 0.50 -14.41
N PHE A 122 17.10 1.08 -13.25
CA PHE A 122 18.37 0.80 -12.55
C PHE A 122 18.43 -0.65 -12.11
N TYR A 123 17.33 -1.22 -11.57
CA TYR A 123 17.30 -2.63 -11.18
C TYR A 123 17.61 -3.56 -12.36
N VAL A 124 16.97 -3.34 -13.51
CA VAL A 124 17.18 -4.19 -14.70
C VAL A 124 18.58 -4.01 -15.29
N LYS A 125 19.11 -2.78 -15.31
CA LYS A 125 20.45 -2.48 -15.86
C LYS A 125 21.58 -3.00 -14.99
N LEU A 126 21.49 -2.81 -13.67
CA LEU A 126 22.57 -3.17 -12.74
C LEU A 126 22.62 -4.67 -12.45
N ARG A 127 21.52 -5.40 -12.62
CA ARG A 127 21.42 -6.86 -12.38
C ARG A 127 21.82 -7.29 -10.97
N ILE A 128 21.60 -6.45 -9.98
CA ILE A 128 21.80 -6.73 -8.55
C ILE A 128 20.45 -6.80 -7.84
N PRO A 129 20.37 -7.35 -6.62
CA PRO A 129 19.10 -7.44 -5.88
C PRO A 129 18.35 -6.11 -5.81
N SER A 130 17.04 -6.13 -6.02
CA SER A 130 16.21 -4.93 -6.06
C SER A 130 16.30 -4.12 -4.76
N MET A 131 16.42 -4.80 -3.63
CA MET A 131 16.60 -4.18 -2.31
C MET A 131 17.80 -3.23 -2.27
N ILE A 132 18.96 -3.66 -2.83
CA ILE A 132 20.19 -2.85 -2.82
C ILE A 132 20.04 -1.61 -3.70
N VAL A 133 19.45 -1.79 -4.89
CA VAL A 133 19.20 -0.69 -5.83
C VAL A 133 18.26 0.35 -5.22
N THR A 134 17.13 -0.11 -4.70
CA THR A 134 16.09 0.80 -4.18
C THR A 134 16.50 1.48 -2.88
N THR A 135 17.35 0.84 -2.05
CA THR A 135 17.96 1.47 -0.87
C THR A 135 18.90 2.60 -1.26
N GLY A 136 19.79 2.36 -2.24
CA GLY A 136 20.69 3.41 -2.72
C GLY A 136 19.92 4.59 -3.35
N LEU A 137 18.89 4.29 -4.15
CA LEU A 137 18.04 5.32 -4.75
C LEU A 137 17.19 6.06 -3.71
N ALA A 138 16.76 5.41 -2.62
CA ALA A 138 16.03 6.05 -1.54
C ALA A 138 16.81 7.22 -0.92
N LEU A 139 18.10 7.06 -0.69
CA LEU A 139 18.98 8.15 -0.19
C LEU A 139 19.02 9.34 -1.14
N ILE A 140 19.04 9.07 -2.45
CA ILE A 140 19.00 10.12 -3.48
C ILE A 140 17.67 10.84 -3.42
N TYR A 141 16.55 10.10 -3.35
CA TYR A 141 15.21 10.69 -3.30
C TYR A 141 14.97 11.49 -2.02
N GLU A 142 15.50 11.04 -0.88
CA GLU A 142 15.47 11.81 0.38
C GLU A 142 16.23 13.14 0.23
N SER A 143 17.41 13.11 -0.36
CA SER A 143 18.22 14.29 -0.59
C SER A 143 17.55 15.28 -1.55
N VAL A 144 16.96 14.77 -2.64
CA VAL A 144 16.19 15.58 -3.60
C VAL A 144 14.96 16.20 -2.94
N ALA A 145 14.23 15.41 -2.13
CA ALA A 145 13.07 15.89 -1.37
C ALA A 145 13.46 17.04 -0.42
N ASN A 146 14.56 16.88 0.33
CA ASN A 146 15.07 17.89 1.24
C ASN A 146 15.50 19.18 0.50
N TYR A 147 16.16 19.03 -0.65
CA TYR A 147 16.53 20.16 -1.50
C TYR A 147 15.30 20.94 -2.01
N ILE A 148 14.29 20.25 -2.53
CA ILE A 148 13.05 20.87 -3.03
C ILE A 148 12.26 21.52 -1.89
N ALA A 149 12.22 20.88 -0.72
CA ALA A 149 11.58 21.42 0.47
C ALA A 149 12.30 22.68 1.01
N GLY A 150 13.59 22.86 0.70
CA GLY A 150 14.41 23.95 1.24
C GLY A 150 14.67 23.80 2.74
N GLY A 151 14.68 22.56 3.25
CA GLY A 151 14.89 22.28 4.68
C GLY A 151 13.70 22.65 5.59
N VAL A 152 12.55 23.04 5.01
CA VAL A 152 11.36 23.42 5.78
C VAL A 152 10.20 22.46 5.52
N GLU A 153 9.31 22.38 6.50
CA GLU A 153 8.07 21.61 6.38
C GLU A 153 7.19 22.18 5.25
N GLN A 154 6.73 21.30 4.38
CA GLN A 154 5.81 21.65 3.31
C GLN A 154 4.38 21.43 3.78
N THR A 155 3.61 22.51 3.91
CA THR A 155 2.22 22.48 4.40
C THR A 155 1.26 22.72 3.25
N LEU A 156 0.27 21.83 3.11
CA LEU A 156 -0.79 21.99 2.12
C LEU A 156 -1.85 22.97 2.66
N PRO A 157 -2.21 24.04 1.91
CA PRO A 157 -3.28 24.96 2.30
C PRO A 157 -4.59 24.24 2.61
N SER A 158 -5.35 24.76 3.59
CA SER A 158 -6.59 24.12 4.06
C SER A 158 -7.64 23.91 2.97
N ASN A 159 -7.74 24.82 2.01
CA ASN A 159 -8.63 24.73 0.86
C ASN A 159 -8.24 23.66 -0.17
N LEU A 160 -7.04 23.05 -0.07
CA LEU A 160 -6.56 21.97 -0.96
C LEU A 160 -6.50 20.61 -0.28
N ARG A 161 -7.06 20.44 0.92
CA ARG A 161 -7.02 19.19 1.72
C ARG A 161 -8.24 18.30 1.53
N ALA A 162 -9.07 18.53 0.52
CA ALA A 162 -10.29 17.73 0.34
C ALA A 162 -10.02 16.22 0.21
N PHE A 163 -8.89 15.83 -0.42
CA PHE A 163 -8.51 14.41 -0.54
C PHE A 163 -8.14 13.72 0.79
N GLY A 164 -7.94 14.48 1.87
CA GLY A 164 -7.76 13.94 3.22
C GLY A 164 -9.08 13.75 3.98
N GLN A 165 -10.21 14.22 3.44
CA GLN A 165 -11.51 14.22 4.10
C GLN A 165 -12.54 13.37 3.35
N MET A 166 -13.56 12.91 4.08
CA MET A 166 -14.70 12.23 3.45
C MET A 166 -15.54 13.23 2.63
N PRO A 167 -16.06 12.80 1.47
CA PRO A 167 -15.98 11.46 0.88
C PRO A 167 -14.76 11.26 -0.05
N TRP A 168 -13.95 12.29 -0.30
CA TRP A 168 -12.96 12.31 -1.37
C TRP A 168 -11.81 11.32 -1.16
N ASN A 169 -11.41 11.07 0.09
CA ASN A 169 -10.39 10.07 0.42
C ASN A 169 -10.83 8.65 0.04
N ILE A 170 -12.09 8.30 0.32
CA ILE A 170 -12.66 6.99 -0.05
C ILE A 170 -12.76 6.87 -1.58
N ILE A 171 -13.23 7.92 -2.26
CA ILE A 171 -13.37 7.92 -3.72
C ILE A 171 -11.99 7.71 -4.38
N LEU A 172 -10.98 8.44 -3.94
CA LEU A 172 -9.64 8.32 -4.52
C LEU A 172 -9.01 6.94 -4.26
N ALA A 173 -9.15 6.42 -3.04
CA ALA A 173 -8.67 5.08 -2.69
C ALA A 173 -9.42 3.99 -3.47
N LEU A 174 -10.74 4.12 -3.62
CA LEU A 174 -11.56 3.18 -4.39
C LEU A 174 -11.16 3.19 -5.87
N LEU A 175 -10.97 4.37 -6.47
CA LEU A 175 -10.49 4.49 -7.85
C LEU A 175 -9.13 3.82 -8.03
N ALA A 176 -8.20 4.00 -7.09
CA ALA A 176 -6.92 3.32 -7.11
C ALA A 176 -7.08 1.79 -7.02
N CYS A 177 -7.90 1.28 -6.10
CA CYS A 177 -8.16 -0.16 -5.97
C CYS A 177 -8.82 -0.75 -7.23
N VAL A 178 -9.78 -0.04 -7.83
CA VAL A 178 -10.44 -0.45 -9.08
C VAL A 178 -9.43 -0.47 -10.23
N ALA A 179 -8.59 0.56 -10.35
CA ALA A 179 -7.52 0.59 -11.36
C ALA A 179 -6.57 -0.61 -11.20
N ALA A 180 -6.11 -0.88 -9.98
CA ALA A 180 -5.26 -2.04 -9.72
C ALA A 180 -5.96 -3.37 -10.03
N TYR A 181 -7.24 -3.49 -9.68
CA TYR A 181 -8.05 -4.66 -10.02
C TYR A 181 -8.13 -4.89 -11.52
N ILE A 182 -8.34 -3.82 -12.30
CA ILE A 182 -8.34 -3.86 -13.76
C ILE A 182 -6.95 -4.27 -14.28
N PHE A 183 -5.88 -3.65 -13.81
CA PHE A 183 -4.52 -3.99 -14.24
C PHE A 183 -4.16 -5.44 -13.95
N LEU A 184 -4.52 -5.97 -12.77
CA LEU A 184 -4.18 -7.33 -12.37
C LEU A 184 -5.01 -8.40 -13.09
N ASN A 185 -6.30 -8.16 -13.31
CA ASN A 185 -7.20 -9.21 -13.79
C ASN A 185 -7.56 -9.11 -15.27
N TYR A 186 -7.50 -7.92 -15.87
CA TYR A 186 -7.98 -7.69 -17.23
C TYR A 186 -6.89 -7.24 -18.22
N THR A 187 -5.63 -7.13 -17.76
CA THR A 187 -4.54 -6.72 -18.67
C THR A 187 -3.41 -7.76 -18.73
N LYS A 188 -2.63 -7.70 -19.81
CA LYS A 188 -1.42 -8.51 -19.96
C LYS A 188 -0.41 -8.25 -18.85
N ILE A 189 -0.45 -7.07 -18.22
CA ILE A 189 0.47 -6.72 -17.14
C ILE A 189 0.24 -7.66 -15.97
N GLY A 190 -1.00 -7.83 -15.49
CA GLY A 190 -1.32 -8.73 -14.40
C GLY A 190 -1.00 -10.19 -14.71
N THR A 191 -1.39 -10.68 -15.88
CA THR A 191 -1.09 -12.06 -16.32
C THR A 191 0.41 -12.35 -16.30
N TYR A 192 1.21 -11.43 -16.84
CA TYR A 192 2.66 -11.61 -16.89
C TYR A 192 3.34 -11.37 -15.53
N THR A 193 2.79 -10.48 -14.70
CA THR A 193 3.22 -10.33 -13.30
C THR A 193 3.11 -11.66 -12.54
N TYR A 194 1.97 -12.34 -12.65
CA TYR A 194 1.78 -13.65 -12.01
C TYR A 194 2.64 -14.74 -12.64
N ALA A 195 2.82 -14.74 -13.96
CA ALA A 195 3.66 -15.72 -14.66
C ALA A 195 5.14 -15.59 -14.24
N ILE A 196 5.68 -14.36 -14.23
CA ILE A 196 7.05 -14.08 -13.79
C ILE A 196 7.24 -14.43 -12.33
N GLY A 197 6.29 -14.04 -11.47
CA GLY A 197 6.34 -14.35 -10.04
C GLY A 197 6.22 -15.83 -9.70
N SER A 198 5.61 -16.63 -10.57
CA SER A 198 5.54 -18.07 -10.40
C SER A 198 6.83 -18.77 -10.80
N ASN A 199 7.38 -18.45 -11.97
CA ASN A 199 8.67 -18.93 -12.43
C ASN A 199 9.21 -18.04 -13.56
N GLU A 200 10.22 -17.23 -13.23
CA GLU A 200 10.82 -16.29 -14.18
C GLU A 200 11.45 -16.98 -15.39
N PHE A 201 12.12 -18.12 -15.19
CA PHE A 201 12.76 -18.87 -16.25
C PHE A 201 11.75 -19.41 -17.26
N VAL A 202 10.66 -20.01 -16.77
CA VAL A 202 9.57 -20.49 -17.63
C VAL A 202 8.91 -19.34 -18.37
N ALA A 203 8.61 -18.23 -17.71
CA ALA A 203 8.03 -17.06 -18.33
C ALA A 203 8.90 -16.52 -19.46
N LYS A 204 10.22 -16.46 -19.27
CA LYS A 204 11.18 -16.06 -20.30
C LYS A 204 11.17 -17.01 -21.50
N ASN A 205 11.15 -18.31 -21.27
CA ASN A 205 11.12 -19.33 -22.33
C ASN A 205 9.80 -19.30 -23.14
N MET A 206 8.71 -18.84 -22.53
CA MET A 206 7.45 -18.59 -23.20
C MET A 206 7.43 -17.27 -24.01
N GLY A 207 8.57 -16.58 -24.14
CA GLY A 207 8.70 -15.34 -24.91
C GLY A 207 8.27 -14.07 -24.19
N ILE A 208 8.01 -14.13 -22.87
CA ILE A 208 7.68 -12.93 -22.10
C ILE A 208 8.94 -12.08 -21.88
N ASN A 209 8.88 -10.81 -22.22
CA ASN A 209 9.97 -9.88 -21.93
C ASN A 209 9.96 -9.50 -20.43
N VAL A 210 10.63 -10.33 -19.64
CA VAL A 210 10.69 -10.21 -18.17
C VAL A 210 11.17 -8.83 -17.73
N ASN A 211 12.24 -8.31 -18.36
CA ASN A 211 12.80 -7.01 -18.00
C ASN A 211 11.79 -5.87 -18.17
N LYS A 212 11.04 -5.87 -19.29
CA LYS A 212 10.00 -4.88 -19.54
C LYS A 212 8.92 -4.91 -18.46
N TYR A 213 8.45 -6.09 -18.06
CA TYR A 213 7.39 -6.21 -17.07
C TYR A 213 7.86 -5.93 -15.65
N LYS A 214 9.12 -6.20 -15.32
CA LYS A 214 9.74 -5.76 -14.07
C LYS A 214 9.77 -4.23 -13.96
N VAL A 215 10.20 -3.54 -15.02
CA VAL A 215 10.17 -2.06 -15.07
C VAL A 215 8.73 -1.54 -14.95
N LEU A 216 7.77 -2.13 -15.67
CA LEU A 216 6.36 -1.74 -15.60
C LEU A 216 5.77 -1.93 -14.19
N ALA A 217 6.16 -2.98 -13.47
CA ALA A 217 5.72 -3.19 -12.09
C ALA A 217 6.19 -2.07 -11.16
N PHE A 218 7.44 -1.62 -11.28
CA PHE A 218 7.96 -0.48 -10.53
C PHE A 218 7.27 0.83 -10.93
N ILE A 219 6.99 1.06 -12.22
CA ILE A 219 6.26 2.24 -12.71
C ILE A 219 4.87 2.29 -12.09
N LEU A 220 4.12 1.19 -12.14
CA LEU A 220 2.79 1.11 -11.55
C LEU A 220 2.84 1.31 -10.04
N SER A 221 3.76 0.62 -9.34
CA SER A 221 3.97 0.83 -7.91
C SER A 221 4.21 2.31 -7.61
N GLY A 222 5.12 2.95 -8.33
CA GLY A 222 5.42 4.37 -8.18
C GLY A 222 4.21 5.28 -8.42
N ALA A 223 3.38 5.00 -9.43
CA ALA A 223 2.17 5.77 -9.69
C ALA A 223 1.17 5.66 -8.52
N PHE A 224 0.95 4.47 -7.98
CA PHE A 224 0.09 4.27 -6.80
C PHE A 224 0.68 4.93 -5.55
N LEU A 225 2.00 4.91 -5.36
CA LEU A 225 2.68 5.64 -4.28
C LEU A 225 2.51 7.16 -4.43
N GLY A 226 2.48 7.67 -5.67
CA GLY A 226 2.11 9.06 -5.95
C GLY A 226 0.67 9.39 -5.52
N VAL A 227 -0.28 8.49 -5.75
CA VAL A 227 -1.67 8.64 -5.24
C VAL A 227 -1.70 8.54 -3.71
N MET A 228 -0.97 7.61 -3.11
CA MET A 228 -0.82 7.54 -1.66
C MET A 228 -0.25 8.83 -1.08
N ALA A 229 0.71 9.46 -1.77
CA ALA A 229 1.30 10.73 -1.36
C ALA A 229 0.27 11.86 -1.29
N ILE A 230 -0.67 11.92 -2.26
CA ILE A 230 -1.80 12.88 -2.23
C ILE A 230 -2.63 12.69 -0.97
N LEU A 231 -3.04 11.44 -0.69
CA LEU A 231 -3.81 11.12 0.51
C LEU A 231 -3.04 11.46 1.79
N THR A 232 -1.76 11.11 1.84
CA THR A 232 -0.90 11.34 3.01
C THR A 232 -0.78 12.82 3.35
N ILE A 233 -0.45 13.68 2.37
CA ILE A 233 -0.28 15.11 2.63
C ILE A 233 -1.61 15.84 2.85
N SER A 234 -2.69 15.35 2.24
CA SER A 234 -4.02 15.92 2.43
C SER A 234 -4.60 15.58 3.81
N TYR A 235 -4.34 14.37 4.31
CA TYR A 235 -4.78 13.90 5.64
C TYR A 235 -3.91 14.47 6.76
N GLY A 236 -2.58 14.36 6.64
CA GLY A 236 -1.62 14.84 7.63
C GLY A 236 -1.37 16.35 7.60
N SER A 237 -1.89 17.05 6.56
CA SER A 237 -1.73 18.48 6.29
C SER A 237 -0.33 18.98 5.98
N SER A 238 0.71 18.24 6.30
CA SER A 238 2.10 18.62 6.06
C SER A 238 3.01 17.43 5.80
N MET A 239 4.19 17.68 5.23
CA MET A 239 5.24 16.71 5.00
C MET A 239 6.61 17.33 5.30
N VAL A 240 7.35 16.66 6.17
CA VAL A 240 8.75 17.02 6.49
C VAL A 240 9.67 16.12 5.66
N ALA A 241 10.64 16.74 4.99
CA ALA A 241 11.72 16.01 4.34
C ALA A 241 12.68 15.47 5.40
N VAL A 242 12.96 14.16 5.31
CA VAL A 242 13.93 13.48 6.17
C VAL A 242 15.08 12.95 5.32
N THR A 243 16.24 12.70 5.94
CA THR A 243 17.44 12.19 5.29
C THR A 243 18.04 11.06 6.11
N GLY A 244 19.04 10.35 5.56
CA GLY A 244 19.74 9.29 6.29
C GLY A 244 18.95 8.02 6.47
N MET A 245 18.12 7.66 5.50
CA MET A 245 17.21 6.51 5.50
C MET A 245 16.05 6.61 6.48
N ALA A 246 15.78 7.76 7.08
CA ALA A 246 14.69 7.91 8.03
C ALA A 246 13.30 7.74 7.38
N SER A 247 13.18 7.88 6.05
CA SER A 247 11.94 7.59 5.32
C SER A 247 11.58 6.11 5.29
N MET A 248 12.54 5.20 5.58
CA MET A 248 12.31 3.76 5.53
C MET A 248 11.25 3.25 6.51
N SER A 249 11.06 3.92 7.63
CA SER A 249 9.98 3.59 8.57
C SER A 249 8.59 3.60 7.90
N ARG A 250 8.39 4.45 6.91
CA ARG A 250 7.13 4.53 6.14
C ARG A 250 6.92 3.38 5.16
N ASN A 251 7.94 2.54 4.91
CA ASN A 251 7.81 1.38 4.03
C ASN A 251 6.97 0.27 4.66
N PHE A 252 7.02 0.15 5.98
CA PHE A 252 6.53 -1.05 6.67
C PHE A 252 5.02 -1.22 6.56
N VAL A 253 4.23 -0.16 6.76
CA VAL A 253 2.77 -0.27 6.74
C VAL A 253 2.26 -0.78 5.39
N PRO A 254 2.57 -0.16 4.23
CA PRO A 254 2.15 -0.70 2.92
C PRO A 254 2.70 -2.12 2.64
N THR A 255 3.88 -2.44 3.17
CA THR A 255 4.47 -3.78 3.02
C THR A 255 3.65 -4.84 3.74
N MET A 256 3.18 -4.55 4.95
CA MET A 256 2.34 -5.47 5.71
C MET A 256 1.02 -5.77 5.01
N GLY A 257 0.34 -4.75 4.50
CA GLY A 257 -0.85 -4.95 3.67
C GLY A 257 -0.58 -5.83 2.46
N CYS A 258 0.57 -5.63 1.82
CA CYS A 258 1.01 -6.45 0.69
C CYS A 258 1.22 -7.92 1.09
N PHE A 259 1.74 -8.22 2.28
CA PHE A 259 1.84 -9.60 2.79
C PHE A 259 0.47 -10.25 2.96
N PHE A 260 -0.54 -9.53 3.44
CA PHE A 260 -1.92 -10.04 3.42
C PHE A 260 -2.35 -10.42 2.01
N GLY A 261 -2.07 -9.58 1.02
CA GLY A 261 -2.34 -9.87 -0.39
C GLY A 261 -1.68 -11.16 -0.88
N LEU A 262 -0.40 -11.35 -0.56
CA LEU A 262 0.36 -12.55 -0.92
C LEU A 262 -0.17 -13.81 -0.21
N ALA A 263 -0.44 -13.74 1.09
CA ALA A 263 -0.95 -14.86 1.88
C ALA A 263 -2.33 -15.35 1.38
N PHE A 264 -3.19 -14.41 0.96
CA PHE A 264 -4.54 -14.71 0.47
C PHE A 264 -4.64 -14.88 -1.04
N LYS A 265 -3.52 -14.78 -1.78
CA LYS A 265 -3.46 -15.10 -3.21
C LYS A 265 -4.03 -16.49 -3.52
N LYS A 266 -3.75 -17.48 -2.65
CA LYS A 266 -4.26 -18.86 -2.79
C LYS A 266 -5.79 -18.97 -2.73
N TYR A 267 -6.47 -17.97 -2.17
CA TYR A 267 -7.94 -17.91 -2.11
C TYR A 267 -8.54 -17.09 -3.26
N GLY A 268 -7.71 -16.56 -4.18
CA GLY A 268 -8.15 -15.76 -5.33
C GLY A 268 -8.59 -14.34 -4.99
N MET A 269 -8.19 -13.80 -3.83
CA MET A 269 -8.66 -12.51 -3.33
C MET A 269 -7.53 -11.60 -2.78
N PRO A 270 -6.44 -11.37 -3.54
CA PRO A 270 -5.29 -10.64 -3.02
C PRO A 270 -5.60 -9.18 -2.69
N LEU A 271 -6.34 -8.47 -3.54
CA LEU A 271 -6.63 -7.04 -3.32
C LEU A 271 -7.59 -6.83 -2.15
N GLN A 272 -8.62 -7.67 -2.02
CA GLN A 272 -9.55 -7.62 -0.88
C GLN A 272 -8.80 -7.89 0.43
N ALA A 273 -7.84 -8.81 0.40
CA ALA A 273 -7.02 -9.12 1.56
C ALA A 273 -6.09 -7.96 1.94
N ILE A 274 -5.56 -7.20 0.96
CA ILE A 274 -4.80 -5.98 1.24
C ILE A 274 -5.67 -4.96 1.95
N VAL A 275 -6.87 -4.66 1.42
CA VAL A 275 -7.79 -3.67 2.02
C VAL A 275 -8.15 -4.04 3.46
N ILE A 276 -8.55 -5.29 3.68
CA ILE A 276 -8.96 -5.75 5.01
C ILE A 276 -7.74 -5.88 5.93
N GLY A 277 -6.60 -6.34 5.41
CA GLY A 277 -5.36 -6.46 6.16
C GLY A 277 -4.85 -5.12 6.67
N GLU A 278 -4.84 -4.09 5.83
CA GLU A 278 -4.50 -2.73 6.25
C GLU A 278 -5.45 -2.20 7.33
N PHE A 279 -6.73 -2.54 7.24
CA PHE A 279 -7.69 -2.16 8.28
C PHE A 279 -7.39 -2.89 9.60
N VAL A 280 -7.05 -4.19 9.57
CA VAL A 280 -6.63 -4.95 10.76
C VAL A 280 -5.38 -4.33 11.40
N ILE A 281 -4.37 -3.99 10.59
CA ILE A 281 -3.14 -3.35 11.06
C ILE A 281 -3.46 -2.02 11.76
N ASN A 282 -4.32 -1.21 11.17
CA ASN A 282 -4.75 0.07 11.78
C ASN A 282 -5.55 -0.13 13.07
N ILE A 283 -6.43 -1.15 13.15
CA ILE A 283 -7.12 -1.50 14.40
C ILE A 283 -6.11 -1.81 15.50
N ILE A 284 -5.12 -2.65 15.21
CA ILE A 284 -4.05 -3.00 16.15
C ILE A 284 -3.29 -1.76 16.60
N PHE A 285 -2.94 -0.92 15.67
CA PHE A 285 -2.22 0.32 15.85
C PHE A 285 -2.93 1.29 16.80
N PHE A 286 -4.15 1.65 16.46
CA PHE A 286 -4.98 2.54 17.28
C PHE A 286 -5.41 1.88 18.60
N GLY A 287 -5.45 0.55 18.65
CA GLY A 287 -5.67 -0.20 19.86
C GLY A 287 -4.56 0.03 20.89
N PHE A 288 -3.30 -0.04 20.47
CA PHE A 288 -2.17 0.27 21.35
C PHE A 288 -2.13 1.74 21.76
N ILE A 289 -2.46 2.67 20.88
CA ILE A 289 -2.59 4.08 21.23
C ILE A 289 -3.68 4.29 22.29
N ALA A 290 -4.82 3.61 22.15
CA ALA A 290 -5.91 3.67 23.14
C ALA A 290 -5.53 3.11 24.50
N MET A 291 -4.56 2.18 24.56
CA MET A 291 -3.96 1.69 25.82
C MET A 291 -2.96 2.68 26.45
N GLY A 292 -2.72 3.85 25.82
CA GLY A 292 -1.75 4.83 26.28
C GLY A 292 -0.32 4.58 25.82
N ALA A 293 -0.11 3.67 24.88
CA ALA A 293 1.21 3.41 24.32
C ALA A 293 1.70 4.59 23.47
N PRO A 294 2.98 4.98 23.55
CA PRO A 294 3.55 6.03 22.72
C PRO A 294 3.42 5.68 21.24
N THR A 295 3.33 6.69 20.38
CA THR A 295 3.28 6.48 18.93
C THR A 295 4.48 5.71 18.37
N ALA A 296 5.65 5.79 19.04
CA ALA A 296 6.83 4.98 18.70
C ALA A 296 6.60 3.46 18.80
N ILE A 297 5.55 3.00 19.49
CA ILE A 297 5.18 1.57 19.50
C ILE A 297 4.76 1.08 18.11
N GLN A 298 4.42 1.97 17.22
CA GLN A 298 4.15 1.70 15.83
C GLN A 298 5.32 0.98 15.17
N ASP A 299 6.52 1.51 15.34
CA ASP A 299 7.73 0.94 14.76
C ASP A 299 8.05 -0.43 15.36
N VAL A 300 7.73 -0.62 16.67
CA VAL A 300 7.88 -1.93 17.35
C VAL A 300 6.90 -2.96 16.80
N ILE A 301 5.63 -2.60 16.64
CA ILE A 301 4.60 -3.51 16.12
C ILE A 301 4.94 -3.90 14.67
N THR A 302 5.34 -2.92 13.86
CA THR A 302 5.72 -3.17 12.47
C THR A 302 6.99 -4.01 12.34
N GLY A 303 7.88 -3.97 13.32
CA GLY A 303 9.06 -4.82 13.36
C GLY A 303 8.81 -6.26 13.84
N LEU A 304 7.72 -6.49 14.60
CA LEU A 304 7.35 -7.80 15.14
C LEU A 304 6.41 -8.61 14.23
N ALA A 305 5.72 -7.95 13.30
CA ALA A 305 4.77 -8.56 12.36
C ALA A 305 5.44 -9.04 11.09
#